data_3c1cdb87be7c216760f421674c594ed5
#
_entry.id   3c1cdb87be7c216760f421674c594ed5
#
_cell.length_a   1.000
_cell.length_b   1.000
_cell.length_c   1.000
_cell.angle_alpha   90.00
_cell.angle_beta   90.00
_cell.angle_gamma   90.00
#
_symmetry.space_group_name_H-M   'P 1'
#
loop_
_entity.id
_entity.type
_entity.pdbx_description
1 polymer ?
#
loop_
_entity_poly.entity_id
_entity_poly.type
_entity_poly.pdbx_seq_one_letter_code
_entity_poly.pdbx_strand_id
1 'polypeptide(L)'
;MRFYEMFYGIEEKKMKEYIIPIEDIIVKPELFYAHCDRDNGKKPELLKEHVDRCYHYFEELWEHKNFKAIFENFQKELAPELSDEGIKLFYSLIVNVIIFHDYGKINPRFQSITMKNTLRKWPVINCLDGTKHSMLSAAIYLDYFYEKIQESPLSKDEKNVIHVFMLSNAYVISRHHGNLSGFEAFLGEFQQNQQLADIFSCMNQGDFAEVYYGPFCKKGLHSVNMPMQNKRKYDSFSEKQSLQLGLYAYIRFLFSVLVSCDYYATSEYDNGIEMSAFGTIENMEFATQYEQSERVKQIRRFNPESCVDDKKDINILRNRMFYEAEQTLLENKDANVAFAEAPTGAGKSNLAMNCSLKLLDKNINKIFYVYPFNTLVEQNYDTLEKIYGKTDIFKSIAVINSITPIPLNGTRKFWENLDKEENEKFYQKALLDRQFLNYPFILTTHVNLFQIMFGCEREAAISFYQLAGSVVVLDEIQSYKNVLWTEIMMFLQCYSRLLNMKIIIMSATLPKLDMLTGNHEKVVNLIENPEKYFQDARFKKRVALSYELLYPDKKTEIEELYAHVLGQAQKGKKILMEFITKTSAEKFYHMLTESGREDLQI
;
A
#
# COMPACT_ATOMS: atom_id res chain seq x y z
N MET A 1 -13.15 22.60 -19.58
CA MET A 1 -12.98 23.44 -18.39
C MET A 1 -14.31 23.66 -17.63
N ARG A 2 -15.40 24.14 -18.22
CA ARG A 2 -16.66 24.39 -17.46
C ARG A 2 -17.44 23.18 -16.92
N PHE A 3 -17.24 21.97 -17.44
CA PHE A 3 -17.92 20.75 -16.95
C PHE A 3 -17.20 20.12 -15.73
N TYR A 4 -15.92 20.34 -15.60
CA TYR A 4 -15.10 19.85 -14.49
C TYR A 4 -15.37 20.64 -13.20
N GLU A 5 -15.44 21.97 -13.31
CA GLU A 5 -15.68 22.87 -12.16
C GLU A 5 -17.08 22.71 -11.54
N MET A 6 -18.07 22.23 -12.29
CA MET A 6 -19.46 22.14 -11.80
C MET A 6 -19.74 20.89 -10.95
N PHE A 7 -18.97 19.82 -11.10
CA PHE A 7 -19.11 18.60 -10.30
C PHE A 7 -18.14 18.55 -9.10
N TYR A 8 -16.95 19.08 -9.22
CA TYR A 8 -15.94 19.10 -8.13
C TYR A 8 -16.26 20.16 -7.06
N GLY A 9 -16.76 21.32 -7.44
CA GLY A 9 -17.09 22.38 -6.49
C GLY A 9 -18.24 22.07 -5.50
N ILE A 10 -19.00 20.99 -5.72
CA ILE A 10 -20.07 20.56 -4.81
C ILE A 10 -19.54 19.55 -3.77
N GLU A 11 -18.49 18.80 -4.07
CA GLU A 11 -17.89 17.82 -3.16
C GLU A 11 -16.86 18.43 -2.20
N GLU A 12 -16.07 19.43 -2.62
CA GLU A 12 -15.17 20.21 -1.75
C GLU A 12 -15.88 20.83 -0.54
N LYS A 13 -17.08 21.34 -0.73
CA LYS A 13 -17.85 21.91 0.38
C LYS A 13 -18.27 20.88 1.43
N LYS A 14 -18.45 19.60 1.05
CA LYS A 14 -18.97 18.58 1.95
C LYS A 14 -17.99 18.12 3.03
N MET A 15 -16.71 17.99 2.72
CA MET A 15 -15.74 17.49 3.71
C MET A 15 -15.44 18.52 4.80
N LYS A 16 -15.40 19.80 4.45
CA LYS A 16 -15.20 20.89 5.41
C LYS A 16 -16.32 20.99 6.46
N GLU A 17 -17.51 20.50 6.15
CA GLU A 17 -18.63 20.45 7.11
C GLU A 17 -18.39 19.49 8.27
N TYR A 18 -17.49 18.50 8.12
CA TYR A 18 -17.16 17.51 9.14
C TYR A 18 -16.03 17.92 10.07
N ILE A 19 -15.31 19.00 9.76
CA ILE A 19 -14.17 19.49 10.56
C ILE A 19 -14.69 20.15 11.84
N ILE A 20 -14.05 19.80 12.94
CA ILE A 20 -14.22 20.50 14.21
C ILE A 20 -13.18 21.62 14.27
N PRO A 21 -13.57 22.88 14.36
CA PRO A 21 -12.63 24.00 14.44
C PRO A 21 -11.71 23.85 15.67
N ILE A 22 -10.43 24.13 15.50
CA ILE A 22 -9.44 24.05 16.59
C ILE A 22 -9.80 24.99 17.75
N GLU A 23 -10.43 26.11 17.45
CA GLU A 23 -10.88 27.13 18.40
C GLU A 23 -11.98 26.61 19.36
N ASP A 24 -12.72 25.57 18.94
CA ASP A 24 -13.73 24.93 19.79
C ASP A 24 -13.13 23.97 20.82
N ILE A 25 -11.87 23.57 20.61
CA ILE A 25 -11.18 22.55 21.39
C ILE A 25 -10.06 23.14 22.24
N ILE A 26 -9.25 24.03 21.66
CA ILE A 26 -8.03 24.54 22.24
C ILE A 26 -8.19 26.03 22.61
N VAL A 27 -7.78 26.38 23.82
CA VAL A 27 -7.79 27.76 24.30
C VAL A 27 -6.67 28.55 23.65
N LYS A 28 -7.00 29.56 22.86
CA LYS A 28 -6.03 30.43 22.17
C LYS A 28 -5.02 29.63 21.34
N PRO A 29 -5.47 28.90 20.30
CA PRO A 29 -4.62 28.01 19.49
C PRO A 29 -3.44 28.73 18.82
N GLU A 30 -3.55 30.04 18.60
CA GLU A 30 -2.49 30.91 18.05
C GLU A 30 -1.25 31.02 18.94
N LEU A 31 -1.28 30.51 20.16
CA LEU A 31 -0.16 30.56 21.09
C LEU A 31 0.68 29.25 21.11
N PHE A 32 0.27 28.22 20.38
CA PHE A 32 0.95 26.91 20.42
C PHE A 32 1.84 26.71 19.19
N TYR A 33 3.05 26.24 19.40
CA TYR A 33 3.95 25.81 18.34
C TYR A 33 3.78 24.31 18.05
N ALA A 34 3.77 23.96 16.77
CA ALA A 34 3.86 22.58 16.29
C ALA A 34 5.30 22.15 16.08
N HIS A 35 6.07 23.01 15.38
CA HIS A 35 7.49 22.77 15.07
C HIS A 35 8.34 24.00 15.32
N CYS A 36 9.62 23.80 15.55
CA CYS A 36 10.58 24.86 15.81
C CYS A 36 11.97 24.43 15.30
N ASP A 37 12.36 24.94 14.14
CA ASP A 37 13.69 24.74 13.57
C ASP A 37 14.59 25.92 13.96
N ARG A 38 15.41 25.73 14.99
CA ARG A 38 16.27 26.78 15.55
C ARG A 38 17.60 26.88 14.85
N ASP A 39 18.09 25.77 14.37
CA ASP A 39 19.43 25.68 13.78
C ASP A 39 19.46 26.41 12.44
N ASN A 40 18.32 26.45 11.74
CA ASN A 40 18.16 27.12 10.45
C ASN A 40 17.48 28.51 10.55
N GLY A 41 17.17 29.00 11.76
CA GLY A 41 16.59 30.33 11.96
C GLY A 41 15.18 30.53 11.41
N LYS A 42 14.45 29.46 11.15
CA LYS A 42 13.07 29.52 10.64
C LYS A 42 12.11 30.01 11.72
N LYS A 43 11.05 30.71 11.27
CA LYS A 43 9.93 31.06 12.14
C LYS A 43 9.26 29.77 12.63
N PRO A 44 9.01 29.63 13.95
CA PRO A 44 8.26 28.48 14.47
C PRO A 44 6.92 28.34 13.76
N GLU A 45 6.54 27.10 13.45
CA GLU A 45 5.23 26.77 12.89
C GLU A 45 4.19 26.71 14.01
N LEU A 46 3.06 27.39 13.83
CA LEU A 46 1.94 27.32 14.76
C LEU A 46 1.21 25.98 14.61
N LEU A 47 0.64 25.49 15.70
CA LEU A 47 -0.14 24.24 15.72
C LEU A 47 -1.29 24.29 14.68
N LYS A 48 -1.97 25.43 14.59
CA LYS A 48 -3.02 25.63 13.59
C LYS A 48 -2.49 25.56 12.16
N GLU A 49 -1.36 26.23 11.88
CA GLU A 49 -0.73 26.24 10.54
C GLU A 49 -0.35 24.81 10.10
N HIS A 50 0.18 24.00 11.04
CA HIS A 50 0.52 22.60 10.78
C HIS A 50 -0.72 21.75 10.50
N VAL A 51 -1.75 21.85 11.33
CA VAL A 51 -3.00 21.11 11.15
C VAL A 51 -3.69 21.47 9.84
N ASP A 52 -3.75 22.76 9.49
CA ASP A 52 -4.31 23.24 8.24
C ASP A 52 -3.54 22.67 7.02
N ARG A 53 -2.21 22.57 7.12
CA ARG A 53 -1.36 21.96 6.07
C ARG A 53 -1.56 20.45 5.97
N CYS A 54 -1.65 19.74 7.09
CA CYS A 54 -1.99 18.32 7.09
C CYS A 54 -3.36 18.05 6.45
N TYR A 55 -4.34 18.91 6.73
CA TYR A 55 -5.66 18.81 6.13
C TYR A 55 -5.63 19.10 4.63
N HIS A 56 -4.84 20.07 4.17
CA HIS A 56 -4.62 20.32 2.74
C HIS A 56 -4.13 19.05 2.02
N TYR A 57 -3.09 18.38 2.56
CA TYR A 57 -2.61 17.13 1.96
C TYR A 57 -3.64 16.00 2.03
N PHE A 58 -4.50 15.99 3.05
CA PHE A 58 -5.61 15.05 3.10
C PHE A 58 -6.63 15.31 1.99
N GLU A 59 -6.98 16.58 1.71
CA GLU A 59 -7.85 16.96 0.59
C GLU A 59 -7.23 16.53 -0.75
N GLU A 60 -5.95 16.78 -0.98
CA GLU A 60 -5.24 16.35 -2.19
C GLU A 60 -5.29 14.82 -2.38
N LEU A 61 -4.99 14.07 -1.32
CA LEU A 61 -5.08 12.61 -1.36
C LEU A 61 -6.51 12.12 -1.56
N TRP A 62 -7.48 12.80 -0.96
CA TRP A 62 -8.91 12.48 -1.10
C TRP A 62 -9.35 12.54 -2.56
N GLU A 63 -8.94 13.58 -3.27
CA GLU A 63 -9.27 13.78 -4.69
C GLU A 63 -8.48 12.81 -5.60
N HIS A 64 -7.16 12.82 -5.51
CA HIS A 64 -6.29 12.05 -6.40
C HIS A 64 -6.45 10.54 -6.25
N LYS A 65 -6.80 10.05 -5.06
CA LYS A 65 -6.94 8.63 -4.74
C LYS A 65 -8.39 8.17 -4.57
N ASN A 66 -9.35 9.07 -4.81
CA ASN A 66 -10.77 8.79 -4.61
C ASN A 66 -11.08 8.12 -3.26
N PHE A 67 -10.59 8.70 -2.17
CA PHE A 67 -10.78 8.15 -0.81
C PHE A 67 -12.25 8.07 -0.42
N LYS A 68 -13.12 8.87 -1.04
CA LYS A 68 -14.57 8.75 -0.86
C LYS A 68 -15.05 7.33 -1.12
N ALA A 69 -14.72 6.76 -2.29
CA ALA A 69 -15.11 5.39 -2.63
C ALA A 69 -14.54 4.35 -1.66
N ILE A 70 -13.30 4.58 -1.19
CA ILE A 70 -12.64 3.69 -0.24
C ILE A 70 -13.35 3.72 1.13
N PHE A 71 -13.64 4.91 1.68
CA PHE A 71 -14.34 5.01 2.95
C PHE A 71 -15.81 4.57 2.87
N GLU A 72 -16.46 4.74 1.71
CA GLU A 72 -17.77 4.15 1.45
C GLU A 72 -17.73 2.61 1.49
N ASN A 73 -16.68 1.99 0.92
CA ASN A 73 -16.49 0.54 0.98
C ASN A 73 -16.32 0.07 2.44
N PHE A 74 -15.48 0.76 3.22
CA PHE A 74 -15.33 0.47 4.66
C PHE A 74 -16.65 0.62 5.41
N GLN A 75 -17.42 1.67 5.16
CA GLN A 75 -18.71 1.90 5.80
C GLN A 75 -19.70 0.78 5.45
N LYS A 76 -19.84 0.44 4.16
CA LYS A 76 -20.75 -0.61 3.69
C LYS A 76 -20.38 -2.00 4.23
N GLU A 77 -19.10 -2.30 4.37
CA GLU A 77 -18.62 -3.60 4.88
C GLU A 77 -18.70 -3.72 6.39
N LEU A 78 -18.27 -2.68 7.12
CA LEU A 78 -18.08 -2.73 8.57
C LEU A 78 -19.30 -2.19 9.34
N ALA A 79 -20.09 -1.32 8.73
CA ALA A 79 -21.21 -0.64 9.36
C ALA A 79 -22.38 -0.40 8.39
N PRO A 80 -22.92 -1.46 7.75
CA PRO A 80 -23.94 -1.34 6.71
C PRO A 80 -25.26 -0.73 7.23
N GLU A 81 -25.54 -0.86 8.52
CA GLU A 81 -26.82 -0.46 9.14
C GLU A 81 -26.82 0.98 9.67
N LEU A 82 -25.77 1.79 9.37
CA LEU A 82 -25.75 3.19 9.80
C LEU A 82 -26.79 4.01 9.06
N SER A 83 -27.55 4.79 9.82
CA SER A 83 -28.42 5.86 9.30
C SER A 83 -27.60 7.00 8.67
N ASP A 84 -28.26 7.91 7.95
CA ASP A 84 -27.60 9.10 7.37
C ASP A 84 -26.84 9.92 8.43
N GLU A 85 -27.38 10.04 9.64
CA GLU A 85 -26.70 10.72 10.75
C GLU A 85 -25.51 9.90 11.27
N GLY A 86 -25.61 8.58 11.29
CA GLY A 86 -24.50 7.68 11.61
C GLY A 86 -23.36 7.79 10.59
N ILE A 87 -23.70 7.86 9.31
CA ILE A 87 -22.73 8.05 8.22
C ILE A 87 -22.04 9.41 8.33
N LYS A 88 -22.76 10.49 8.61
CA LYS A 88 -22.16 11.82 8.86
C LYS A 88 -21.17 11.78 10.02
N LEU A 89 -21.52 11.12 11.11
CA LEU A 89 -20.66 11.00 12.27
C LEU A 89 -19.43 10.11 11.96
N PHE A 90 -19.59 9.06 11.16
CA PHE A 90 -18.48 8.23 10.67
C PHE A 90 -17.47 9.08 9.88
N TYR A 91 -17.92 9.92 8.94
CA TYR A 91 -17.02 10.81 8.20
C TYR A 91 -16.40 11.89 9.10
N SER A 92 -17.16 12.43 10.05
CA SER A 92 -16.60 13.37 11.02
C SER A 92 -15.48 12.73 11.85
N LEU A 93 -15.63 11.48 12.29
CA LEU A 93 -14.60 10.74 12.98
C LEU A 93 -13.32 10.61 12.14
N ILE A 94 -13.44 10.28 10.85
CA ILE A 94 -12.29 10.08 9.96
C ILE A 94 -11.51 11.37 9.73
N VAL A 95 -12.19 12.43 9.31
CA VAL A 95 -11.55 13.71 8.99
C VAL A 95 -10.82 14.28 10.21
N ASN A 96 -11.45 14.17 11.36
CA ASN A 96 -10.89 14.70 12.58
C ASN A 96 -9.74 13.83 13.17
N VAL A 97 -9.42 12.69 12.61
CA VAL A 97 -8.13 12.02 12.90
C VAL A 97 -6.97 12.91 12.44
N ILE A 98 -7.09 13.50 11.24
CA ILE A 98 -6.08 14.40 10.68
C ILE A 98 -5.99 15.70 11.50
N ILE A 99 -7.12 16.22 11.96
CA ILE A 99 -7.20 17.48 12.70
C ILE A 99 -6.63 17.32 14.13
N PHE A 100 -6.98 16.23 14.81
CA PHE A 100 -6.67 16.04 16.24
C PHE A 100 -5.32 15.39 16.50
N HIS A 101 -4.62 14.85 15.49
CA HIS A 101 -3.42 14.01 15.70
C HIS A 101 -2.36 14.68 16.56
N ASP A 102 -2.23 15.99 16.45
CA ASP A 102 -1.22 16.79 17.10
C ASP A 102 -1.75 17.71 18.22
N TYR A 103 -3.03 17.63 18.55
CA TYR A 103 -3.61 18.46 19.62
C TYR A 103 -2.96 18.24 21.00
N GLY A 104 -2.34 17.08 21.24
CA GLY A 104 -1.57 16.84 22.44
C GLY A 104 -0.32 17.72 22.59
N LYS A 105 0.12 18.41 21.52
CA LYS A 105 1.18 19.44 21.59
C LYS A 105 0.79 20.64 22.46
N ILE A 106 -0.50 20.78 22.84
CA ILE A 106 -0.93 21.77 23.86
C ILE A 106 -0.36 21.48 25.27
N ASN A 107 0.23 20.32 25.49
CA ASN A 107 0.91 20.00 26.76
C ASN A 107 1.89 21.13 27.14
N PRO A 108 1.68 21.83 28.29
CA PRO A 108 2.55 22.94 28.68
C PRO A 108 4.02 22.58 28.80
N ARG A 109 4.34 21.32 29.18
CA ARG A 109 5.73 20.85 29.21
C ARG A 109 6.31 20.72 27.81
N PHE A 110 5.54 20.22 26.86
CA PHE A 110 5.96 20.18 25.46
C PHE A 110 6.25 21.59 24.94
N GLN A 111 5.37 22.53 25.19
CA GLN A 111 5.52 23.92 24.75
C GLN A 111 6.74 24.60 25.43
N SER A 112 6.89 24.46 26.73
CA SER A 112 7.98 25.13 27.47
C SER A 112 9.34 24.49 27.26
N ILE A 113 9.43 23.15 27.24
CA ILE A 113 10.71 22.41 27.21
C ILE A 113 11.12 22.10 25.76
N THR A 114 10.25 21.45 24.98
CA THR A 114 10.56 20.99 23.64
C THR A 114 10.53 22.15 22.65
N MET A 115 9.45 22.92 22.66
CA MET A 115 9.30 24.08 21.76
C MET A 115 10.01 25.33 22.29
N LYS A 116 10.34 25.38 23.58
CA LYS A 116 10.86 26.60 24.28
C LYS A 116 10.00 27.82 23.93
N ASN A 117 8.71 27.63 23.87
CA ASN A 117 7.74 28.62 23.45
C ASN A 117 7.60 29.71 24.50
N THR A 118 7.87 30.95 24.11
CA THR A 118 7.86 32.14 24.95
C THR A 118 6.65 33.06 24.72
N LEU A 119 5.69 32.65 23.88
CA LEU A 119 4.50 33.47 23.57
C LEU A 119 3.61 33.73 24.79
N ARG A 120 3.70 32.85 25.81
CA ARG A 120 3.06 33.03 27.11
C ARG A 120 3.84 32.32 28.22
N LYS A 121 3.48 32.60 29.48
CA LYS A 121 3.95 31.81 30.64
C LYS A 121 3.07 30.54 30.68
N TRP A 122 3.69 29.37 30.53
CA TRP A 122 3.00 28.10 30.54
C TRP A 122 2.64 27.64 31.95
N PRO A 123 1.43 27.13 32.22
CA PRO A 123 1.08 26.56 33.51
C PRO A 123 1.92 25.32 33.82
N VAL A 124 2.17 25.07 35.10
CA VAL A 124 2.87 23.86 35.53
C VAL A 124 1.84 22.76 35.79
N ILE A 125 1.76 21.79 34.88
CA ILE A 125 0.86 20.63 34.99
C ILE A 125 1.72 19.38 35.26
N ASN A 126 1.74 18.93 36.52
CA ASN A 126 2.63 17.87 36.98
C ASN A 126 2.15 16.45 36.60
N CYS A 127 0.87 16.28 36.32
CA CYS A 127 0.27 14.97 36.02
C CYS A 127 0.41 14.54 34.56
N LEU A 128 0.82 15.43 33.65
CA LEU A 128 1.17 15.07 32.27
C LEU A 128 2.66 14.74 32.20
N ASP A 129 2.97 13.47 31.99
CA ASP A 129 4.35 13.02 31.92
C ASP A 129 4.99 13.37 30.54
N GLY A 130 6.22 13.84 30.64
CA GLY A 130 7.13 14.01 29.51
C GLY A 130 6.69 14.99 28.41
N THR A 131 7.34 14.83 27.26
CA THR A 131 7.15 15.64 26.04
C THR A 131 6.35 14.89 24.95
N LYS A 132 5.89 13.68 25.23
CA LYS A 132 5.11 12.87 24.31
C LYS A 132 3.68 13.42 24.20
N HIS A 133 3.22 13.67 22.99
CA HIS A 133 1.92 14.27 22.73
C HIS A 133 0.89 13.32 22.11
N SER A 134 1.31 12.25 21.41
CA SER A 134 0.41 11.38 20.65
C SER A 134 -0.70 10.75 21.50
N MET A 135 -0.38 10.30 22.73
CA MET A 135 -1.37 9.71 23.62
C MET A 135 -2.34 10.77 24.17
N LEU A 136 -1.85 11.98 24.46
CA LEU A 136 -2.73 13.10 24.85
C LEU A 136 -3.65 13.52 23.69
N SER A 137 -3.15 13.53 22.45
CA SER A 137 -3.99 13.75 21.26
C SER A 137 -5.10 12.72 21.16
N ALA A 138 -4.79 11.44 21.34
CA ALA A 138 -5.77 10.37 21.37
C ALA A 138 -6.81 10.54 22.49
N ALA A 139 -6.36 10.98 23.68
CA ALA A 139 -7.27 11.25 24.80
C ALA A 139 -8.23 12.42 24.50
N ILE A 140 -7.73 13.51 23.90
CA ILE A 140 -8.56 14.67 23.49
C ILE A 140 -9.59 14.23 22.43
N TYR A 141 -9.18 13.40 21.46
CA TYR A 141 -10.07 12.85 20.45
C TYR A 141 -11.17 11.97 21.08
N LEU A 142 -10.82 11.07 21.98
CA LEU A 142 -11.79 10.22 22.70
C LEU A 142 -12.75 11.04 23.54
N ASP A 143 -12.26 12.04 24.26
CA ASP A 143 -13.07 12.92 25.12
C ASP A 143 -14.14 13.64 24.30
N TYR A 144 -13.75 14.27 23.20
CA TYR A 144 -14.64 15.02 22.36
C TYR A 144 -15.69 14.13 21.70
N PHE A 145 -15.26 13.08 21.01
CA PHE A 145 -16.16 12.24 20.23
C PHE A 145 -17.04 11.32 21.08
N TYR A 146 -16.59 10.93 22.27
CA TYR A 146 -17.46 10.20 23.18
C TYR A 146 -18.73 10.99 23.53
N GLU A 147 -18.57 12.25 23.88
CA GLU A 147 -19.71 13.13 24.20
C GLU A 147 -20.60 13.32 22.96
N LYS A 148 -20.02 13.59 21.80
CA LYS A 148 -20.75 13.72 20.54
C LYS A 148 -21.58 12.48 20.19
N ILE A 149 -21.02 11.30 20.40
CA ILE A 149 -21.74 10.03 20.17
C ILE A 149 -22.89 9.89 21.19
N GLN A 150 -22.66 10.22 22.46
CA GLN A 150 -23.71 10.12 23.47
C GLN A 150 -24.89 11.07 23.18
N GLU A 151 -24.62 12.30 22.78
CA GLU A 151 -25.62 13.32 22.46
C GLU A 151 -26.31 13.09 21.11
N SER A 152 -25.78 12.24 20.24
CA SER A 152 -26.33 11.96 18.92
C SER A 152 -27.71 11.24 19.02
N PRO A 153 -28.59 11.40 18.03
CA PRO A 153 -29.90 10.73 18.00
C PRO A 153 -29.79 9.25 17.53
N LEU A 154 -28.59 8.70 17.45
CA LEU A 154 -28.35 7.34 16.97
C LEU A 154 -28.94 6.29 17.90
N SER A 155 -29.34 5.16 17.33
CA SER A 155 -29.71 3.97 18.08
C SER A 155 -28.54 3.44 18.93
N LYS A 156 -28.83 2.58 19.89
CA LYS A 156 -27.79 1.96 20.75
C LYS A 156 -26.79 1.15 19.92
N ASP A 157 -27.27 0.45 18.89
CA ASP A 157 -26.41 -0.43 18.06
C ASP A 157 -25.52 0.42 17.15
N GLU A 158 -26.03 1.46 16.53
CA GLU A 158 -25.20 2.42 15.78
C GLU A 158 -24.15 3.07 16.68
N LYS A 159 -24.52 3.51 17.87
CA LYS A 159 -23.55 4.06 18.84
C LYS A 159 -22.46 3.06 19.19
N ASN A 160 -22.79 1.76 19.33
CA ASN A 160 -21.80 0.74 19.60
C ASN A 160 -20.78 0.61 18.46
N VAL A 161 -21.26 0.56 17.21
CA VAL A 161 -20.39 0.49 16.01
C VAL A 161 -19.53 1.75 15.89
N ILE A 162 -20.12 2.92 16.02
CA ILE A 162 -19.39 4.21 15.97
C ILE A 162 -18.32 4.33 17.06
N HIS A 163 -18.57 3.78 18.27
CA HIS A 163 -17.54 3.73 19.30
C HIS A 163 -16.35 2.84 18.92
N VAL A 164 -16.55 1.77 18.14
CA VAL A 164 -15.45 0.94 17.64
C VAL A 164 -14.56 1.76 16.70
N PHE A 165 -15.14 2.52 15.78
CA PHE A 165 -14.38 3.43 14.92
C PHE A 165 -13.66 4.52 15.74
N MET A 166 -14.33 5.11 16.72
CA MET A 166 -13.71 6.09 17.62
C MET A 166 -12.46 5.52 18.33
N LEU A 167 -12.53 4.29 18.86
CA LEU A 167 -11.39 3.62 19.49
C LEU A 167 -10.26 3.35 18.49
N SER A 168 -10.62 2.86 17.30
CA SER A 168 -9.65 2.57 16.23
C SER A 168 -8.92 3.83 15.77
N ASN A 169 -9.64 4.94 15.66
CA ASN A 169 -9.10 6.23 15.28
C ASN A 169 -8.18 6.80 16.37
N ALA A 170 -8.59 6.71 17.64
CA ALA A 170 -7.75 7.11 18.76
C ALA A 170 -6.45 6.29 18.84
N TYR A 171 -6.52 4.99 18.54
CA TYR A 171 -5.33 4.14 18.40
C TYR A 171 -4.42 4.65 17.27
N VAL A 172 -4.96 4.93 16.09
CA VAL A 172 -4.20 5.50 14.97
C VAL A 172 -3.50 6.80 15.40
N ILE A 173 -4.21 7.72 16.02
CA ILE A 173 -3.64 8.96 16.57
C ILE A 173 -2.53 8.65 17.56
N SER A 174 -2.72 7.71 18.49
CA SER A 174 -1.73 7.38 19.51
C SER A 174 -0.42 6.82 18.95
N ARG A 175 -0.47 6.25 17.72
CA ARG A 175 0.65 5.54 17.08
C ARG A 175 1.29 6.30 15.91
N HIS A 176 0.87 7.51 15.56
CA HIS A 176 1.35 8.19 14.34
C HIS A 176 2.87 8.45 14.33
N HIS A 177 3.53 8.51 15.48
CA HIS A 177 5.00 8.53 15.60
C HIS A 177 5.64 7.16 15.88
N GLY A 178 4.87 6.09 15.95
CA GLY A 178 5.34 4.75 16.32
C GLY A 178 4.88 3.66 15.36
N ASN A 179 5.03 2.42 15.78
CA ASN A 179 4.64 1.24 15.01
C ASN A 179 3.17 0.88 15.26
N LEU A 180 2.52 0.27 14.26
CA LEU A 180 1.17 -0.31 14.37
C LEU A 180 1.18 -1.66 15.10
N SER A 181 1.98 -1.82 16.13
CA SER A 181 2.00 -3.02 16.96
C SER A 181 1.07 -2.87 18.16
N GLY A 182 0.34 -3.92 18.48
CA GLY A 182 -0.33 -4.01 19.75
C GLY A 182 -1.58 -3.14 19.91
N PHE A 183 -2.56 -3.26 18.99
CA PHE A 183 -3.88 -2.68 19.25
C PHE A 183 -4.49 -3.23 20.55
N GLU A 184 -4.30 -4.52 20.83
CA GLU A 184 -4.65 -5.12 22.12
C GLU A 184 -3.88 -4.49 23.30
N ALA A 185 -2.61 -4.11 23.09
CA ALA A 185 -1.85 -3.39 24.11
C ALA A 185 -2.43 -1.99 24.36
N PHE A 186 -2.84 -1.27 23.31
CA PHE A 186 -3.54 0.00 23.45
C PHE A 186 -4.86 -0.17 24.22
N LEU A 187 -5.66 -1.17 23.89
CA LEU A 187 -6.87 -1.50 24.66
C LEU A 187 -6.53 -1.89 26.12
N GLY A 188 -5.41 -2.57 26.32
CA GLY A 188 -4.90 -2.93 27.64
C GLY A 188 -4.48 -1.73 28.51
N GLU A 189 -4.10 -0.61 27.89
CA GLU A 189 -3.77 0.63 28.62
C GLU A 189 -4.95 1.20 29.40
N PHE A 190 -6.16 0.85 29.02
CA PHE A 190 -7.35 1.15 29.82
C PHE A 190 -7.46 0.33 31.11
N GLN A 191 -6.77 -0.80 31.20
CA GLN A 191 -6.89 -1.74 32.30
C GLN A 191 -5.60 -1.93 33.13
N GLN A 192 -4.45 -2.00 32.45
CA GLN A 192 -3.19 -2.44 33.08
C GLN A 192 -2.19 -1.31 33.29
N ASN A 193 -2.05 -0.39 32.35
CA ASN A 193 -1.06 0.70 32.42
C ASN A 193 -1.62 1.99 32.96
N GLN A 194 -2.92 2.10 33.12
CA GLN A 194 -3.64 3.29 33.57
C GLN A 194 -3.29 4.60 32.84
N GLN A 195 -2.40 4.57 31.85
CA GLN A 195 -1.86 5.78 31.21
C GLN A 195 -2.96 6.70 30.67
N LEU A 196 -3.95 6.17 29.96
CA LEU A 196 -5.07 6.96 29.47
C LEU A 196 -5.97 7.45 30.62
N ALA A 197 -6.21 6.61 31.62
CA ALA A 197 -6.98 7.00 32.80
C ALA A 197 -6.31 8.14 33.57
N ASP A 198 -4.98 8.11 33.71
CA ASP A 198 -4.20 9.16 34.36
C ASP A 198 -4.23 10.46 33.54
N ILE A 199 -4.13 10.38 32.21
CA ILE A 199 -4.30 11.53 31.31
C ILE A 199 -5.70 12.14 31.47
N PHE A 200 -6.76 11.33 31.42
CA PHE A 200 -8.13 11.83 31.64
C PHE A 200 -8.31 12.45 33.03
N SER A 201 -7.73 11.86 34.06
CA SER A 201 -7.71 12.44 35.41
C SER A 201 -7.03 13.81 35.43
N CYS A 202 -5.91 13.94 34.73
CA CYS A 202 -5.20 15.21 34.57
C CYS A 202 -6.03 16.25 33.78
N MET A 203 -6.64 15.86 32.68
CA MET A 203 -7.49 16.75 31.87
C MET A 203 -8.67 17.32 32.67
N ASN A 204 -9.08 16.64 33.70
CA ASN A 204 -10.15 17.08 34.60
C ASN A 204 -9.68 18.06 35.69
N GLN A 205 -8.42 18.43 35.75
CA GLN A 205 -7.91 19.42 36.72
C GLN A 205 -8.08 20.85 36.17
N GLY A 206 -8.34 21.79 37.08
CA GLY A 206 -8.60 23.19 36.72
C GLY A 206 -7.52 23.85 35.88
N ASP A 207 -6.26 23.53 36.11
CA ASP A 207 -5.12 24.07 35.39
C ASP A 207 -5.12 23.66 33.92
N PHE A 208 -5.69 22.49 33.56
CA PHE A 208 -5.81 22.04 32.17
C PHE A 208 -6.83 22.85 31.38
N ALA A 209 -7.83 23.45 32.03
CA ALA A 209 -8.82 24.33 31.42
C ALA A 209 -8.20 25.61 30.85
N GLU A 210 -6.97 25.97 31.21
CA GLU A 210 -6.23 27.07 30.59
C GLU A 210 -5.77 26.77 29.15
N VAL A 211 -5.74 25.51 28.75
CA VAL A 211 -5.28 25.07 27.42
C VAL A 211 -6.31 24.31 26.62
N TYR A 212 -7.36 23.77 27.28
CA TYR A 212 -8.33 22.87 26.66
C TYR A 212 -9.77 23.16 27.11
N TYR A 213 -10.71 23.25 26.16
CA TYR A 213 -12.14 23.54 26.41
C TYR A 213 -13.03 22.30 26.53
N GLY A 214 -12.50 21.12 26.36
CA GLY A 214 -13.26 19.88 26.17
C GLY A 214 -14.24 19.54 27.30
N PRO A 215 -15.10 18.54 27.06
CA PRO A 215 -16.17 18.14 27.98
C PRO A 215 -15.68 17.79 29.38
N PHE A 216 -14.52 17.12 29.48
CA PHE A 216 -13.93 16.75 30.76
C PHE A 216 -13.62 17.96 31.65
N CYS A 217 -13.04 19.00 31.08
CA CYS A 217 -12.72 20.21 31.83
C CYS A 217 -13.96 20.96 32.30
N LYS A 218 -15.08 20.85 31.56
CA LYS A 218 -16.34 21.56 31.87
C LYS A 218 -17.25 20.80 32.83
N LYS A 219 -17.29 19.46 32.72
CA LYS A 219 -18.32 18.63 33.40
C LYS A 219 -17.81 17.83 34.58
N GLY A 220 -16.50 17.83 34.83
CA GLY A 220 -15.88 17.13 35.96
C GLY A 220 -16.12 15.62 35.92
N LEU A 221 -15.45 14.90 35.10
CA LEU A 221 -15.88 13.61 34.62
C LEU A 221 -15.66 12.39 35.49
N HIS A 222 -16.64 11.52 35.49
CA HIS A 222 -16.62 10.13 35.97
C HIS A 222 -16.01 9.15 34.96
N SER A 223 -14.90 9.45 34.38
CA SER A 223 -14.50 8.95 33.09
C SER A 223 -13.58 7.74 33.09
N VAL A 224 -13.19 7.24 34.22
CA VAL A 224 -12.37 6.01 34.29
C VAL A 224 -13.12 4.80 33.72
N ASN A 225 -14.46 4.83 33.73
CA ASN A 225 -15.28 3.72 33.20
C ASN A 225 -15.49 3.77 31.67
N MET A 226 -15.32 4.94 31.04
CA MET A 226 -15.55 5.10 29.60
C MET A 226 -14.64 4.21 28.75
N PRO A 227 -13.32 4.18 28.95
CA PRO A 227 -12.43 3.33 28.17
C PRO A 227 -12.78 1.85 28.27
N MET A 228 -13.16 1.37 29.46
CA MET A 228 -13.57 -0.02 29.69
C MET A 228 -14.85 -0.40 28.94
N GLN A 229 -15.84 0.50 28.91
CA GLN A 229 -17.08 0.27 28.15
C GLN A 229 -16.81 0.20 26.65
N ASN A 230 -15.95 1.07 26.14
CA ASN A 230 -15.58 1.09 24.74
C ASN A 230 -14.76 -0.16 24.34
N LYS A 231 -13.89 -0.65 25.22
CA LYS A 231 -13.19 -1.93 24.99
C LYS A 231 -14.17 -3.09 24.84
N ARG A 232 -15.17 -3.21 25.72
CA ARG A 232 -16.20 -4.26 25.62
C ARG A 232 -16.98 -4.20 24.32
N LYS A 233 -17.27 -2.98 23.82
CA LYS A 233 -17.94 -2.80 22.52
C LYS A 233 -17.05 -3.29 21.37
N TYR A 234 -15.75 -3.01 21.42
CA TYR A 234 -14.79 -3.53 20.46
C TYR A 234 -14.73 -5.06 20.49
N ASP A 235 -14.57 -5.67 21.68
CA ASP A 235 -14.51 -7.13 21.82
C ASP A 235 -15.75 -7.80 21.20
N SER A 236 -16.93 -7.29 21.49
CA SER A 236 -18.19 -7.78 20.92
C SER A 236 -18.29 -7.61 19.40
N PHE A 237 -17.74 -6.52 18.83
CA PHE A 237 -17.68 -6.28 17.39
C PHE A 237 -16.72 -7.24 16.69
N SER A 238 -15.58 -7.52 17.30
CA SER A 238 -14.49 -8.29 16.70
C SER A 238 -14.66 -9.81 16.74
N GLU A 239 -15.77 -10.34 17.25
CA GLU A 239 -16.03 -11.79 17.29
C GLU A 239 -16.13 -12.44 15.89
N LYS A 240 -16.47 -11.66 14.84
CA LYS A 240 -16.58 -12.16 13.47
C LYS A 240 -15.27 -11.93 12.71
N GLN A 241 -14.68 -12.99 12.18
CA GLN A 241 -13.39 -12.95 11.46
C GLN A 241 -13.39 -11.94 10.27
N SER A 242 -14.47 -11.86 9.52
CA SER A 242 -14.58 -10.91 8.40
C SER A 242 -14.50 -9.45 8.86
N LEU A 243 -15.14 -9.12 9.99
CA LEU A 243 -15.07 -7.77 10.57
C LEU A 243 -13.68 -7.46 11.12
N GLN A 244 -12.96 -8.45 11.67
CA GLN A 244 -11.58 -8.27 12.11
C GLN A 244 -10.65 -7.90 10.96
N LEU A 245 -10.74 -8.60 9.82
CA LEU A 245 -9.95 -8.30 8.63
C LEU A 245 -10.26 -6.91 8.07
N GLY A 246 -11.54 -6.58 7.99
CA GLY A 246 -11.97 -5.26 7.52
C GLY A 246 -11.50 -4.14 8.44
N LEU A 247 -11.62 -4.32 9.77
CA LEU A 247 -11.16 -3.34 10.75
C LEU A 247 -9.63 -3.20 10.75
N TYR A 248 -8.90 -4.30 10.57
CA TYR A 248 -7.45 -4.27 10.38
C TYR A 248 -7.05 -3.45 9.15
N ALA A 249 -7.73 -3.68 8.01
CA ALA A 249 -7.52 -2.90 6.80
C ALA A 249 -7.82 -1.41 7.00
N TYR A 250 -8.93 -1.09 7.67
CA TYR A 250 -9.34 0.28 8.01
C TYR A 250 -8.28 1.01 8.85
N ILE A 251 -7.82 0.38 9.93
CA ILE A 251 -6.81 0.97 10.83
C ILE A 251 -5.51 1.23 10.05
N ARG A 252 -5.04 0.27 9.25
CA ARG A 252 -3.83 0.43 8.43
C ARG A 252 -3.98 1.55 7.40
N PHE A 253 -5.12 1.60 6.73
CA PHE A 253 -5.39 2.62 5.73
C PHE A 253 -5.39 4.01 6.36
N LEU A 254 -6.15 4.21 7.42
CA LEU A 254 -6.24 5.49 8.11
C LEU A 254 -4.90 5.93 8.71
N PHE A 255 -4.14 5.00 9.30
CA PHE A 255 -2.78 5.26 9.79
C PHE A 255 -1.85 5.72 8.66
N SER A 256 -1.86 5.01 7.55
CA SER A 256 -1.07 5.33 6.36
C SER A 256 -1.39 6.72 5.83
N VAL A 257 -2.67 7.08 5.76
CA VAL A 257 -3.13 8.41 5.35
C VAL A 257 -2.67 9.48 6.32
N LEU A 258 -2.93 9.30 7.63
CA LEU A 258 -2.54 10.27 8.65
C LEU A 258 -1.04 10.55 8.61
N VAL A 259 -0.22 9.49 8.67
CA VAL A 259 1.23 9.65 8.71
C VAL A 259 1.77 10.28 7.44
N SER A 260 1.16 10.00 6.27
CA SER A 260 1.55 10.65 5.02
C SER A 260 1.26 12.16 5.03
N CYS A 261 0.08 12.56 5.50
CA CYS A 261 -0.28 13.98 5.61
C CYS A 261 0.66 14.73 6.55
N ASP A 262 0.98 14.16 7.71
CA ASP A 262 1.91 14.71 8.68
C ASP A 262 3.33 14.87 8.10
N TYR A 263 3.82 13.83 7.40
CA TYR A 263 5.14 13.89 6.75
C TYR A 263 5.22 14.94 5.64
N TYR A 264 4.20 15.02 4.79
CA TYR A 264 4.17 16.01 3.72
C TYR A 264 4.12 17.42 4.28
N ALA A 265 3.27 17.66 5.29
CA ALA A 265 3.17 18.95 5.97
C ALA A 265 4.49 19.33 6.65
N THR A 266 5.12 18.39 7.36
CA THR A 266 6.42 18.61 8.01
C THR A 266 7.53 18.86 7.00
N SER A 267 7.58 18.10 5.89
CA SER A 267 8.58 18.29 4.83
C SER A 267 8.43 19.65 4.12
N GLU A 268 7.20 20.10 3.91
CA GLU A 268 6.95 21.44 3.36
C GLU A 268 7.44 22.53 4.30
N TYR A 269 7.16 22.40 5.61
CA TYR A 269 7.68 23.34 6.60
C TYR A 269 9.20 23.29 6.67
N ASP A 270 9.81 22.09 6.80
CA ASP A 270 11.25 21.92 7.04
C ASP A 270 12.10 22.25 5.81
N ASN A 271 11.68 21.81 4.63
CA ASN A 271 12.50 21.83 3.43
C ASN A 271 11.90 22.67 2.29
N GLY A 272 10.69 23.21 2.45
CA GLY A 272 9.97 23.90 1.39
C GLY A 272 9.62 23.00 0.21
N ILE A 273 9.42 21.69 0.48
CA ILE A 273 9.08 20.70 -0.54
C ILE A 273 7.57 20.47 -0.50
N GLU A 274 6.87 21.08 -1.42
CA GLU A 274 5.46 20.86 -1.64
C GLU A 274 5.25 19.60 -2.50
N MET A 275 4.40 18.68 -2.03
CA MET A 275 4.06 17.46 -2.74
C MET A 275 2.85 17.71 -3.64
N SER A 276 3.00 17.46 -4.93
CA SER A 276 1.95 17.65 -5.95
C SER A 276 1.66 16.41 -6.78
N ALA A 277 2.45 15.34 -6.59
CA ALA A 277 2.27 14.07 -7.30
C ALA A 277 2.13 12.94 -6.28
N PHE A 278 1.02 12.21 -6.33
CA PHE A 278 0.67 11.16 -5.38
C PHE A 278 0.69 9.77 -6.01
N GLY A 279 1.43 9.62 -7.11
CA GLY A 279 1.65 8.34 -7.78
C GLY A 279 0.41 7.81 -8.49
N THR A 280 -0.33 8.69 -9.17
CA THR A 280 -1.52 8.37 -9.95
C THR A 280 -1.28 8.53 -11.45
N ILE A 281 -1.93 7.68 -12.25
CA ILE A 281 -2.01 7.80 -13.70
C ILE A 281 -3.17 8.74 -14.01
N GLU A 282 -2.88 9.94 -14.45
CA GLU A 282 -3.90 10.98 -14.67
C GLU A 282 -4.54 10.93 -16.06
N ASN A 283 -3.90 10.23 -17.00
CA ASN A 283 -4.31 10.22 -18.41
C ASN A 283 -4.08 8.85 -19.07
N MET A 284 -4.50 8.72 -20.31
CA MET A 284 -4.38 7.48 -21.09
C MET A 284 -3.01 7.31 -21.77
N GLU A 285 -2.01 8.11 -21.44
CA GLU A 285 -0.70 8.07 -22.12
C GLU A 285 -0.01 6.73 -22.01
N PHE A 286 -0.04 6.10 -20.81
CA PHE A 286 0.52 4.76 -20.63
C PHE A 286 -0.10 3.74 -21.59
N ALA A 287 -1.43 3.71 -21.70
CA ALA A 287 -2.14 2.81 -22.59
C ALA A 287 -1.89 3.16 -24.06
N THR A 288 -1.90 4.45 -24.40
CA THR A 288 -1.66 4.93 -25.76
C THR A 288 -0.26 4.56 -26.25
N GLN A 289 0.76 4.82 -25.45
CA GLN A 289 2.15 4.49 -25.79
C GLN A 289 2.37 2.98 -25.89
N TYR A 290 1.73 2.19 -25.01
CA TYR A 290 1.76 0.74 -25.10
C TYR A 290 1.18 0.22 -26.43
N GLU A 291 0.00 0.69 -26.83
CA GLU A 291 -0.64 0.33 -28.10
C GLU A 291 0.20 0.75 -29.32
N GLN A 292 1.00 1.82 -29.20
CA GLN A 292 1.91 2.28 -30.24
C GLN A 292 3.21 1.47 -30.34
N SER A 293 3.51 0.63 -29.37
CA SER A 293 4.73 -0.19 -29.39
C SER A 293 4.69 -1.19 -30.56
N GLU A 294 5.85 -1.45 -31.17
CA GLU A 294 5.96 -2.37 -32.32
C GLU A 294 5.42 -3.76 -32.03
N ARG A 295 5.66 -4.24 -30.79
CA ARG A 295 5.18 -5.55 -30.36
C ARG A 295 3.65 -5.62 -30.35
N VAL A 296 3.00 -4.62 -29.76
CA VAL A 296 1.52 -4.60 -29.66
C VAL A 296 0.90 -4.36 -31.02
N LYS A 297 1.47 -3.48 -31.86
CA LYS A 297 1.03 -3.31 -33.25
C LYS A 297 1.06 -4.63 -34.04
N GLN A 298 2.09 -5.45 -33.85
CA GLN A 298 2.16 -6.77 -34.48
C GLN A 298 1.03 -7.70 -33.97
N ILE A 299 0.76 -7.69 -32.65
CA ILE A 299 -0.36 -8.45 -32.08
C ILE A 299 -1.70 -7.95 -32.63
N ARG A 300 -1.92 -6.63 -32.72
CA ARG A 300 -3.17 -6.04 -33.21
C ARG A 300 -3.45 -6.29 -34.70
N ARG A 301 -2.42 -6.61 -35.49
CA ARG A 301 -2.58 -7.06 -36.89
C ARG A 301 -3.11 -8.48 -37.03
N PHE A 302 -3.04 -9.26 -35.92
CA PHE A 302 -3.54 -10.62 -35.91
C PHE A 302 -5.07 -10.62 -35.83
N ASN A 303 -5.72 -11.37 -36.75
CA ASN A 303 -7.16 -11.61 -36.69
C ASN A 303 -7.43 -13.06 -36.29
N PRO A 304 -7.97 -13.31 -35.09
CA PRO A 304 -8.22 -14.66 -34.57
C PRO A 304 -9.17 -15.49 -35.45
N GLU A 305 -10.15 -14.84 -36.11
CA GLU A 305 -11.20 -15.50 -36.86
C GLU A 305 -10.73 -15.97 -38.26
N SER A 306 -9.86 -15.21 -38.90
CA SER A 306 -9.38 -15.49 -40.24
C SER A 306 -7.99 -16.12 -40.33
N CYS A 307 -7.31 -16.27 -39.19
CA CYS A 307 -5.94 -16.79 -39.14
C CYS A 307 -5.88 -18.29 -39.41
N VAL A 308 -5.16 -18.67 -40.48
CA VAL A 308 -4.80 -20.07 -40.70
C VAL A 308 -3.82 -20.53 -39.66
N ASP A 309 -4.11 -21.62 -38.95
CA ASP A 309 -3.30 -22.15 -37.86
C ASP A 309 -2.03 -22.86 -38.36
N ASP A 310 -0.97 -22.10 -38.60
CA ASP A 310 0.35 -22.69 -38.86
C ASP A 310 0.89 -23.36 -37.58
N LYS A 311 0.97 -24.68 -37.61
CA LYS A 311 1.44 -25.51 -36.48
C LYS A 311 2.91 -25.30 -36.12
N LYS A 312 3.66 -24.50 -36.88
CA LYS A 312 5.05 -24.14 -36.60
C LYS A 312 5.17 -22.77 -35.91
N ASP A 313 4.17 -21.88 -36.08
CA ASP A 313 4.22 -20.54 -35.49
C ASP A 313 3.56 -20.49 -34.12
N ILE A 314 4.38 -20.36 -33.07
CA ILE A 314 3.95 -20.21 -31.68
C ILE A 314 3.24 -18.87 -31.44
N ASN A 315 3.50 -17.84 -32.27
CA ASN A 315 2.90 -16.51 -32.07
C ASN A 315 1.39 -16.51 -32.34
N ILE A 316 0.91 -17.44 -33.15
CA ILE A 316 -0.53 -17.63 -33.34
C ILE A 316 -1.21 -17.97 -32.00
N LEU A 317 -0.65 -18.90 -31.22
CA LEU A 317 -1.19 -19.25 -29.90
C LEU A 317 -1.05 -18.09 -28.90
N ARG A 318 0.09 -17.40 -28.91
CA ARG A 318 0.32 -16.23 -28.07
C ARG A 318 -0.70 -15.13 -28.32
N ASN A 319 -0.98 -14.85 -29.57
CA ASN A 319 -1.93 -13.83 -29.96
C ASN A 319 -3.37 -14.25 -29.62
N ARG A 320 -3.74 -15.53 -29.83
CA ARG A 320 -5.05 -16.04 -29.40
C ARG A 320 -5.25 -15.90 -27.89
N MET A 321 -4.28 -16.30 -27.07
CA MET A 321 -4.35 -16.13 -25.61
C MET A 321 -4.44 -14.66 -25.20
N PHE A 322 -3.73 -13.77 -25.91
CA PHE A 322 -3.78 -12.34 -25.65
C PHE A 322 -5.20 -11.77 -25.86
N TYR A 323 -5.85 -12.11 -26.98
CA TYR A 323 -7.21 -11.66 -27.26
C TYR A 323 -8.25 -12.33 -26.36
N GLU A 324 -8.14 -13.63 -26.10
CA GLU A 324 -9.00 -14.36 -25.18
C GLU A 324 -9.00 -13.69 -23.80
N ALA A 325 -7.81 -13.43 -23.26
CA ALA A 325 -7.69 -12.80 -21.95
C ALA A 325 -8.22 -11.35 -21.93
N GLU A 326 -7.97 -10.56 -22.99
CA GLU A 326 -8.50 -9.20 -23.10
C GLU A 326 -10.04 -9.22 -23.13
N GLN A 327 -10.63 -10.08 -23.95
CA GLN A 327 -12.08 -10.19 -24.06
C GLN A 327 -12.72 -10.65 -22.75
N THR A 328 -12.20 -11.73 -22.16
CA THR A 328 -12.69 -12.25 -20.87
C THR A 328 -12.62 -11.19 -19.76
N LEU A 329 -11.52 -10.41 -19.71
CA LEU A 329 -11.38 -9.32 -18.75
C LEU A 329 -12.43 -8.23 -18.98
N LEU A 330 -12.64 -7.81 -20.22
CA LEU A 330 -13.59 -6.74 -20.55
C LEU A 330 -15.04 -7.12 -20.25
N GLU A 331 -15.40 -8.39 -20.40
CA GLU A 331 -16.71 -8.94 -20.05
C GLU A 331 -16.90 -9.08 -18.53
N ASN A 332 -15.81 -9.10 -17.76
CA ASN A 332 -15.81 -9.32 -16.31
C ASN A 332 -15.07 -8.22 -15.52
N LYS A 333 -15.17 -6.96 -15.93
CA LYS A 333 -14.50 -5.83 -15.26
C LYS A 333 -14.88 -5.65 -13.79
N ASP A 334 -16.04 -6.13 -13.39
CA ASP A 334 -16.52 -6.13 -12.01
C ASP A 334 -15.75 -7.12 -11.11
N ALA A 335 -15.13 -8.17 -11.67
CA ALA A 335 -14.30 -9.08 -10.91
C ALA A 335 -13.09 -8.35 -10.30
N ASN A 336 -12.79 -8.62 -9.03
CA ASN A 336 -11.65 -8.03 -8.33
C ASN A 336 -10.39 -8.89 -8.46
N VAL A 337 -10.53 -10.20 -8.69
CA VAL A 337 -9.40 -11.14 -8.83
C VAL A 337 -9.52 -11.87 -10.15
N ALA A 338 -8.45 -11.85 -10.94
CA ALA A 338 -8.34 -12.53 -12.21
C ALA A 338 -7.13 -13.48 -12.20
N PHE A 339 -7.30 -14.69 -12.73
CA PHE A 339 -6.24 -15.68 -12.91
C PHE A 339 -5.83 -15.81 -14.37
N ALA A 340 -4.52 -15.86 -14.63
CA ALA A 340 -3.95 -16.08 -15.94
C ALA A 340 -3.00 -17.29 -15.91
N GLU A 341 -3.54 -18.47 -16.17
CA GLU A 341 -2.75 -19.68 -16.31
C GLU A 341 -2.41 -19.91 -17.78
N ALA A 342 -1.09 -19.95 -18.10
CA ALA A 342 -0.64 -20.17 -19.46
C ALA A 342 0.77 -20.77 -19.48
N PRO A 343 1.14 -21.57 -20.51
CA PRO A 343 2.43 -22.21 -20.60
C PRO A 343 3.60 -21.22 -20.52
N THR A 344 4.76 -21.68 -20.03
CA THR A 344 5.99 -20.87 -20.05
C THR A 344 6.32 -20.44 -21.48
N GLY A 345 6.57 -19.14 -21.67
CA GLY A 345 6.81 -18.56 -22.99
C GLY A 345 5.55 -18.29 -23.81
N ALA A 346 4.37 -18.38 -23.21
CA ALA A 346 3.09 -18.03 -23.85
C ALA A 346 2.86 -16.51 -24.01
N GLY A 347 3.74 -15.67 -23.44
CA GLY A 347 3.59 -14.21 -23.51
C GLY A 347 2.78 -13.63 -22.35
N LYS A 348 2.74 -14.31 -21.20
CA LYS A 348 2.02 -13.88 -19.99
C LYS A 348 2.27 -12.41 -19.60
N SER A 349 3.51 -11.95 -19.66
CA SER A 349 3.85 -10.56 -19.29
C SER A 349 3.17 -9.52 -20.20
N ASN A 350 3.10 -9.77 -21.51
CA ASN A 350 2.37 -8.89 -22.43
C ASN A 350 0.85 -8.93 -22.19
N LEU A 351 0.32 -10.12 -21.91
CA LEU A 351 -1.09 -10.31 -21.58
C LEU A 351 -1.45 -9.52 -20.32
N ALA A 352 -0.69 -9.68 -19.24
CA ALA A 352 -0.95 -8.99 -17.99
C ALA A 352 -0.77 -7.48 -18.09
N MET A 353 0.24 -7.01 -18.82
CA MET A 353 0.42 -5.58 -19.08
C MET A 353 -0.80 -5.01 -19.80
N ASN A 354 -1.27 -5.69 -20.86
CA ASN A 354 -2.47 -5.28 -21.57
C ASN A 354 -3.70 -5.23 -20.66
N CYS A 355 -3.93 -6.30 -19.90
CA CYS A 355 -5.02 -6.40 -18.94
C CYS A 355 -4.95 -5.29 -17.89
N SER A 356 -3.76 -5.00 -17.35
CA SER A 356 -3.58 -3.92 -16.36
C SER A 356 -3.96 -2.56 -16.92
N LEU A 357 -3.52 -2.25 -18.14
CA LEU A 357 -3.83 -0.99 -18.79
C LEU A 357 -5.32 -0.85 -19.17
N LYS A 358 -6.01 -1.97 -19.48
CA LYS A 358 -7.46 -1.99 -19.78
C LYS A 358 -8.34 -1.84 -18.53
N LEU A 359 -7.79 -2.07 -17.34
CA LEU A 359 -8.47 -1.87 -16.05
C LEU A 359 -8.36 -0.44 -15.54
N LEU A 360 -7.45 0.37 -16.10
CA LEU A 360 -7.29 1.76 -15.66
C LEU A 360 -8.54 2.58 -15.99
N ASP A 361 -8.99 3.32 -14.99
CA ASP A 361 -10.06 4.32 -15.08
C ASP A 361 -9.84 5.42 -14.01
N LYS A 362 -10.81 6.29 -13.80
CA LYS A 362 -10.74 7.36 -12.78
C LYS A 362 -10.58 6.85 -11.34
N ASN A 363 -11.00 5.62 -11.05
CA ASN A 363 -10.97 5.03 -9.72
C ASN A 363 -9.78 4.07 -9.55
N ILE A 364 -9.22 3.58 -10.66
CA ILE A 364 -8.10 2.65 -10.72
C ILE A 364 -7.00 3.31 -11.56
N ASN A 365 -6.03 3.89 -10.91
CA ASN A 365 -5.08 4.80 -11.52
C ASN A 365 -3.62 4.54 -11.13
N LYS A 366 -3.30 3.30 -10.72
CA LYS A 366 -1.95 2.89 -10.33
C LYS A 366 -1.71 1.43 -10.69
N ILE A 367 -0.46 1.09 -11.02
CA ILE A 367 -0.07 -0.28 -11.33
C ILE A 367 1.09 -0.71 -10.44
N PHE A 368 0.94 -1.85 -9.79
CA PHE A 368 2.01 -2.61 -9.15
C PHE A 368 2.24 -3.89 -9.94
N TYR A 369 3.47 -4.07 -10.43
CA TYR A 369 3.88 -5.32 -11.05
C TYR A 369 4.89 -6.03 -10.13
N VAL A 370 4.50 -7.21 -9.64
CA VAL A 370 5.16 -7.89 -8.52
C VAL A 370 5.78 -9.20 -8.98
N TYR A 371 7.08 -9.34 -8.75
CA TYR A 371 7.88 -10.49 -9.16
C TYR A 371 8.45 -11.24 -7.96
N PRO A 372 8.76 -12.54 -8.12
CA PRO A 372 9.39 -13.32 -7.05
C PRO A 372 10.86 -12.94 -6.80
N PHE A 373 11.57 -12.43 -7.81
CA PHE A 373 13.01 -12.19 -7.73
C PHE A 373 13.41 -10.86 -8.39
N ASN A 374 14.46 -10.22 -7.87
CA ASN A 374 14.99 -8.96 -8.40
C ASN A 374 15.43 -9.04 -9.86
N THR A 375 16.00 -10.18 -10.29
CA THR A 375 16.42 -10.37 -11.69
C THR A 375 15.26 -10.28 -12.68
N LEU A 376 14.06 -10.73 -12.29
CA LEU A 376 12.87 -10.57 -13.12
C LEU A 376 12.37 -9.12 -13.13
N VAL A 377 12.51 -8.40 -12.02
CA VAL A 377 12.21 -6.96 -11.96
C VAL A 377 13.07 -6.20 -12.96
N GLU A 378 14.38 -6.43 -12.98
CA GLU A 378 15.34 -5.79 -13.89
C GLU A 378 15.01 -6.10 -15.36
N GLN A 379 14.80 -7.38 -15.71
CA GLN A 379 14.46 -7.80 -17.08
C GLN A 379 13.16 -7.16 -17.59
N ASN A 380 12.19 -6.98 -16.72
CA ASN A 380 10.92 -6.36 -17.10
C ASN A 380 11.04 -4.83 -17.14
N TYR A 381 11.89 -4.23 -16.33
CA TYR A 381 12.22 -2.81 -16.44
C TYR A 381 12.85 -2.49 -17.80
N ASP A 382 13.81 -3.29 -18.27
CA ASP A 382 14.38 -3.18 -19.63
C ASP A 382 13.32 -3.32 -20.74
N THR A 383 12.29 -4.12 -20.47
CA THR A 383 11.17 -4.27 -21.43
C THR A 383 10.31 -3.01 -21.46
N LEU A 384 10.04 -2.41 -20.30
CA LEU A 384 9.32 -1.14 -20.19
C LEU A 384 10.13 0.02 -20.80
N GLU A 385 11.45 0.01 -20.63
CA GLU A 385 12.33 1.00 -21.28
C GLU A 385 12.21 0.96 -22.82
N LYS A 386 12.10 -0.21 -23.42
CA LYS A 386 11.87 -0.34 -24.87
C LYS A 386 10.53 0.23 -25.32
N ILE A 387 9.52 0.22 -24.46
CA ILE A 387 8.17 0.74 -24.76
C ILE A 387 8.10 2.24 -24.47
N TYR A 388 8.58 2.67 -23.30
CA TYR A 388 8.36 4.02 -22.76
C TYR A 388 9.61 4.89 -22.74
N GLY A 389 10.82 4.33 -22.90
CA GLY A 389 12.10 5.01 -22.67
C GLY A 389 12.37 6.26 -23.51
N LYS A 390 11.58 6.47 -24.59
CA LYS A 390 11.64 7.69 -25.41
C LYS A 390 10.62 8.77 -25.00
N THR A 391 9.88 8.54 -23.93
CA THR A 391 8.82 9.41 -23.44
C THR A 391 9.08 9.82 -21.99
N ASP A 392 8.50 10.93 -21.57
CA ASP A 392 8.58 11.37 -20.17
C ASP A 392 7.86 10.41 -19.20
N ILE A 393 6.94 9.59 -19.71
CA ILE A 393 6.24 8.55 -18.95
C ILE A 393 7.23 7.59 -18.26
N PHE A 394 8.36 7.29 -18.90
CA PHE A 394 9.36 6.38 -18.35
C PHE A 394 9.91 6.85 -17.00
N LYS A 395 9.98 8.17 -16.78
CA LYS A 395 10.40 8.77 -15.51
C LYS A 395 9.41 8.49 -14.35
N SER A 396 8.16 8.15 -14.70
CA SER A 396 7.10 7.80 -13.74
C SER A 396 7.07 6.31 -13.39
N ILE A 397 7.95 5.50 -13.99
CA ILE A 397 8.09 4.08 -13.72
C ILE A 397 9.22 3.88 -12.71
N ALA A 398 8.92 3.27 -11.57
CA ALA A 398 9.89 3.04 -10.52
C ALA A 398 10.15 1.56 -10.25
N VAL A 399 11.40 1.23 -9.97
CA VAL A 399 11.80 -0.06 -9.39
C VAL A 399 11.98 0.11 -7.89
N ILE A 400 11.14 -0.57 -7.12
CA ILE A 400 11.17 -0.54 -5.65
C ILE A 400 11.53 -1.93 -5.13
N ASN A 401 12.78 -2.08 -4.74
CA ASN A 401 13.31 -3.30 -4.13
C ASN A 401 14.44 -2.93 -3.15
N SER A 402 15.01 -3.92 -2.48
CA SER A 402 16.08 -3.73 -1.48
C SER A 402 17.45 -3.37 -2.07
N ILE A 403 17.63 -3.47 -3.39
CA ILE A 403 18.94 -3.36 -4.03
C ILE A 403 19.04 -2.11 -4.91
N THR A 404 17.96 -1.71 -5.57
CA THR A 404 17.98 -0.61 -6.54
C THR A 404 18.15 0.73 -5.84
N PRO A 405 19.16 1.54 -6.22
CA PRO A 405 19.33 2.90 -5.71
C PRO A 405 18.12 3.79 -6.07
N ILE A 406 17.99 4.91 -5.38
CA ILE A 406 16.98 5.91 -5.70
C ILE A 406 17.28 6.46 -7.11
N PRO A 407 16.36 6.36 -8.07
CA PRO A 407 16.56 6.94 -9.38
C PRO A 407 16.54 8.47 -9.24
N LEU A 408 17.69 9.07 -9.35
CA LEU A 408 17.80 10.52 -9.46
C LEU A 408 17.52 10.89 -10.92
N ASN A 409 16.32 11.35 -11.21
CA ASN A 409 15.91 11.74 -12.56
C ASN A 409 16.67 13.00 -12.99
N GLY A 410 17.66 12.84 -13.86
CA GLY A 410 18.42 13.95 -14.43
C GLY A 410 19.66 13.49 -15.19
N THR A 411 20.01 14.20 -16.27
CA THR A 411 21.30 13.99 -16.94
C THR A 411 22.42 14.55 -16.06
N ARG A 412 23.66 14.06 -16.24
CA ARG A 412 24.83 14.61 -15.54
C ARG A 412 24.92 16.14 -15.65
N LYS A 413 24.61 16.70 -16.83
CA LYS A 413 24.51 18.14 -17.05
C LYS A 413 23.41 18.83 -16.25
N PHE A 414 22.29 18.15 -15.98
CA PHE A 414 21.23 18.69 -15.12
C PHE A 414 21.77 18.88 -13.70
N TRP A 415 22.44 17.87 -13.14
CA TRP A 415 23.02 17.91 -11.79
C TRP A 415 24.18 18.92 -11.66
N GLU A 416 24.99 19.08 -12.72
CA GLU A 416 26.10 20.05 -12.75
C GLU A 416 25.61 21.51 -12.81
N ASN A 417 24.36 21.75 -13.22
CA ASN A 417 23.78 23.08 -13.33
C ASN A 417 22.93 23.52 -12.13
N LEU A 418 22.60 22.60 -11.21
CA LEU A 418 21.87 22.92 -9.98
C LEU A 418 22.86 23.41 -8.92
N ASP A 419 22.42 24.37 -8.12
CA ASP A 419 23.17 24.73 -6.92
C ASP A 419 23.05 23.65 -5.84
N LYS A 420 23.80 23.82 -4.75
CA LYS A 420 23.83 22.80 -3.67
C LYS A 420 22.48 22.65 -2.98
N GLU A 421 21.74 23.73 -2.80
CA GLU A 421 20.44 23.73 -2.13
C GLU A 421 19.36 23.10 -3.01
N GLU A 422 19.36 23.40 -4.31
CA GLU A 422 18.45 22.79 -5.30
C GLU A 422 18.69 21.29 -5.43
N ASN A 423 19.96 20.84 -5.44
CA ASN A 423 20.34 19.43 -5.46
C ASN A 423 19.81 18.70 -4.22
N GLU A 424 19.94 19.31 -3.05
CA GLU A 424 19.48 18.72 -1.79
C GLU A 424 17.95 18.61 -1.75
N LYS A 425 17.22 19.64 -2.14
CA LYS A 425 15.75 19.62 -2.24
C LYS A 425 15.27 18.52 -3.21
N PHE A 426 15.93 18.40 -4.36
CA PHE A 426 15.60 17.38 -5.34
C PHE A 426 15.82 15.97 -4.79
N TYR A 427 16.93 15.75 -4.09
CA TYR A 427 17.24 14.47 -3.46
C TYR A 427 16.24 14.14 -2.36
N GLN A 428 15.89 15.09 -1.51
CA GLN A 428 14.87 14.93 -0.45
C GLN A 428 13.49 14.60 -1.03
N LYS A 429 13.09 15.26 -2.12
CA LYS A 429 11.85 14.94 -2.83
C LYS A 429 11.87 13.50 -3.38
N ALA A 430 12.95 13.07 -4.01
CA ALA A 430 13.09 11.72 -4.54
C ALA A 430 13.05 10.65 -3.42
N LEU A 431 13.60 10.97 -2.25
CA LEU A 431 13.48 10.13 -1.05
C LEU A 431 12.02 9.97 -0.60
N LEU A 432 11.28 11.09 -0.52
CA LEU A 432 9.87 11.09 -0.16
C LEU A 432 9.04 10.31 -1.18
N ASP A 433 9.24 10.57 -2.48
CA ASP A 433 8.52 9.86 -3.54
C ASP A 433 8.75 8.33 -3.44
N ARG A 434 9.99 7.91 -3.12
CA ARG A 434 10.31 6.50 -2.92
C ARG A 434 9.68 5.93 -1.65
N GLN A 435 9.75 6.65 -0.55
CA GLN A 435 9.23 6.21 0.76
C GLN A 435 7.71 6.06 0.73
N PHE A 436 7.02 7.01 0.08
CA PHE A 436 5.57 7.03 -0.05
C PHE A 436 5.06 6.36 -1.32
N LEU A 437 5.95 5.76 -2.13
CA LEU A 437 5.61 5.11 -3.40
C LEU A 437 4.82 6.01 -4.36
N ASN A 438 5.20 7.28 -4.47
CA ASN A 438 4.54 8.27 -5.31
C ASN A 438 4.89 8.10 -6.79
N TYR A 439 4.80 6.89 -7.31
CA TYR A 439 5.01 6.53 -8.70
C TYR A 439 3.76 5.83 -9.26
N PRO A 440 3.24 6.23 -10.41
CA PRO A 440 2.05 5.64 -10.98
C PRO A 440 2.23 4.18 -11.44
N PHE A 441 3.46 3.78 -11.81
CA PHE A 441 3.80 2.42 -12.19
C PHE A 441 5.01 1.94 -11.39
N ILE A 442 4.82 0.87 -10.62
CA ILE A 442 5.84 0.31 -9.73
C ILE A 442 6.12 -1.14 -10.09
N LEU A 443 7.42 -1.44 -10.34
CA LEU A 443 7.91 -2.81 -10.35
C LEU A 443 8.54 -3.11 -8.99
N THR A 444 8.13 -4.22 -8.39
CA THR A 444 8.60 -4.57 -7.06
C THR A 444 8.67 -6.09 -6.85
N THR A 445 9.12 -6.52 -5.69
CA THR A 445 9.11 -7.92 -5.29
C THR A 445 7.94 -8.24 -4.37
N HIS A 446 7.55 -9.52 -4.31
CA HIS A 446 6.51 -9.99 -3.40
C HIS A 446 6.85 -9.69 -1.93
N VAL A 447 8.14 -9.72 -1.56
CA VAL A 447 8.58 -9.40 -0.19
C VAL A 447 8.20 -7.96 0.16
N ASN A 448 8.48 -7.00 -0.73
CA ASN A 448 8.12 -5.61 -0.51
C ASN A 448 6.60 -5.40 -0.49
N LEU A 449 5.87 -6.01 -1.42
CA LEU A 449 4.40 -5.91 -1.42
C LEU A 449 3.82 -6.44 -0.10
N PHE A 450 4.26 -7.60 0.36
CA PHE A 450 3.77 -8.18 1.61
C PHE A 450 4.20 -7.38 2.84
N GLN A 451 5.36 -6.72 2.78
CA GLN A 451 5.75 -5.79 3.83
C GLN A 451 4.81 -4.59 3.90
N ILE A 452 4.41 -4.01 2.77
CA ILE A 452 3.39 -2.96 2.69
C ILE A 452 2.05 -3.47 3.23
N MET A 453 1.64 -4.68 2.85
CA MET A 453 0.35 -5.27 3.25
C MET A 453 0.29 -5.65 4.72
N PHE A 454 1.37 -6.12 5.34
CA PHE A 454 1.37 -6.78 6.63
C PHE A 454 2.38 -6.23 7.65
N GLY A 455 3.40 -5.49 7.22
CA GLY A 455 4.43 -4.96 8.12
C GLY A 455 3.82 -4.01 9.16
N CYS A 456 4.16 -4.21 10.43
CA CYS A 456 3.67 -3.40 11.54
C CYS A 456 4.58 -2.19 11.85
N GLU A 457 5.79 -2.18 11.30
CA GLU A 457 6.70 -1.06 11.42
C GLU A 457 6.16 0.15 10.67
N ARG A 458 6.44 1.34 11.20
CA ARG A 458 5.96 2.60 10.64
C ARG A 458 6.33 2.74 9.16
N GLU A 459 7.59 2.49 8.83
CA GLU A 459 8.14 2.60 7.48
C GLU A 459 7.47 1.66 6.47
N ALA A 460 7.03 0.50 6.93
CA ALA A 460 6.30 -0.46 6.10
C ALA A 460 4.82 -0.06 5.92
N ALA A 461 4.22 0.50 6.95
CA ALA A 461 2.80 0.81 6.98
C ALA A 461 2.42 2.12 6.26
N ILE A 462 3.34 3.10 6.18
CA ILE A 462 3.05 4.44 5.67
C ILE A 462 2.61 4.48 4.19
N SER A 463 3.04 3.54 3.38
CA SER A 463 2.68 3.49 1.96
C SER A 463 1.47 2.60 1.65
N PHE A 464 0.79 2.06 2.68
CA PHE A 464 -0.35 1.16 2.50
C PHE A 464 -1.51 1.79 1.70
N TYR A 465 -1.79 3.08 1.88
CA TYR A 465 -2.83 3.78 1.14
C TYR A 465 -2.61 3.77 -0.38
N GLN A 466 -1.38 3.58 -0.83
CA GLN A 466 -1.03 3.50 -2.24
C GLN A 466 -1.60 2.27 -2.95
N LEU A 467 -2.02 1.26 -2.19
CA LEU A 467 -2.73 0.10 -2.75
C LEU A 467 -4.16 0.46 -3.18
N ALA A 468 -4.75 1.52 -2.62
CA ALA A 468 -6.07 1.98 -3.01
C ALA A 468 -6.10 2.39 -4.50
N GLY A 469 -7.13 1.92 -5.21
CA GLY A 469 -7.32 2.21 -6.63
C GLY A 469 -6.18 1.69 -7.51
N SER A 470 -5.60 0.52 -7.20
CA SER A 470 -4.49 -0.03 -7.97
C SER A 470 -4.82 -1.34 -8.68
N VAL A 471 -4.11 -1.59 -9.78
CA VAL A 471 -3.97 -2.93 -10.37
C VAL A 471 -2.71 -3.55 -9.83
N VAL A 472 -2.83 -4.72 -9.20
CA VAL A 472 -1.69 -5.49 -8.68
C VAL A 472 -1.54 -6.76 -9.50
N VAL A 473 -0.45 -6.88 -10.24
CA VAL A 473 -0.08 -8.08 -10.99
C VAL A 473 0.89 -8.90 -10.18
N LEU A 474 0.51 -10.12 -9.80
CA LEU A 474 1.35 -11.08 -9.09
C LEU A 474 1.86 -12.13 -10.08
N ASP A 475 3.13 -12.05 -10.44
CA ASP A 475 3.74 -13.00 -11.38
C ASP A 475 4.40 -14.17 -10.63
N GLU A 476 4.32 -15.36 -11.24
CA GLU A 476 4.91 -16.61 -10.75
C GLU A 476 4.54 -16.92 -9.28
N ILE A 477 3.23 -16.86 -8.96
CA ILE A 477 2.69 -17.02 -7.58
C ILE A 477 3.15 -18.32 -6.92
N GLN A 478 3.41 -19.39 -7.69
CA GLN A 478 3.87 -20.67 -7.16
C GLN A 478 5.25 -20.60 -6.47
N SER A 479 6.00 -19.52 -6.68
CA SER A 479 7.28 -19.29 -5.98
C SER A 479 7.10 -18.91 -4.51
N TYR A 480 5.86 -18.58 -4.09
CA TYR A 480 5.57 -18.19 -2.73
C TYR A 480 5.34 -19.45 -1.87
N LYS A 481 5.59 -19.34 -0.57
CA LYS A 481 5.38 -20.46 0.35
C LYS A 481 3.91 -20.88 0.39
N ASN A 482 3.60 -22.09 -0.02
CA ASN A 482 2.24 -22.62 -0.11
C ASN A 482 1.50 -22.71 1.23
N VAL A 483 2.21 -22.76 2.35
CA VAL A 483 1.65 -22.81 3.70
C VAL A 483 0.79 -21.57 4.03
N LEU A 484 1.06 -20.43 3.38
CA LEU A 484 0.40 -19.15 3.64
C LEU A 484 -0.62 -18.76 2.55
N TRP A 485 -0.91 -19.62 1.59
CA TRP A 485 -1.77 -19.22 0.47
C TRP A 485 -3.20 -18.88 0.87
N THR A 486 -3.75 -19.61 1.83
CA THR A 486 -5.10 -19.33 2.33
C THR A 486 -5.18 -17.93 2.92
N GLU A 487 -4.23 -17.57 3.78
CA GLU A 487 -4.16 -16.27 4.42
C GLU A 487 -3.90 -15.17 3.37
N ILE A 488 -2.95 -15.38 2.46
CA ILE A 488 -2.66 -14.43 1.38
C ILE A 488 -3.92 -14.16 0.54
N MET A 489 -4.64 -15.22 0.13
CA MET A 489 -5.85 -15.06 -0.67
C MET A 489 -6.97 -14.35 0.10
N MET A 490 -7.16 -14.65 1.37
CA MET A 490 -8.14 -13.96 2.23
C MET A 490 -7.86 -12.47 2.31
N PHE A 491 -6.61 -12.09 2.55
CA PHE A 491 -6.22 -10.67 2.59
C PHE A 491 -6.32 -9.99 1.23
N LEU A 492 -5.86 -10.63 0.16
CA LEU A 492 -5.95 -10.09 -1.20
C LEU A 492 -7.41 -9.82 -1.58
N GLN A 493 -8.33 -10.72 -1.28
CA GLN A 493 -9.76 -10.53 -1.51
C GLN A 493 -10.35 -9.41 -0.65
N CYS A 494 -10.04 -9.39 0.64
CA CYS A 494 -10.50 -8.34 1.54
C CYS A 494 -10.01 -6.96 1.06
N TYR A 495 -8.72 -6.84 0.73
CA TYR A 495 -8.13 -5.58 0.28
C TYR A 495 -8.62 -5.19 -1.12
N SER A 496 -8.82 -6.15 -2.04
CA SER A 496 -9.36 -5.84 -3.37
C SER A 496 -10.73 -5.18 -3.29
N ARG A 497 -11.57 -5.66 -2.39
CA ARG A 497 -12.91 -5.12 -2.17
C ARG A 497 -12.89 -3.78 -1.45
N LEU A 498 -12.17 -3.70 -0.33
CA LEU A 498 -12.15 -2.50 0.52
C LEU A 498 -11.38 -1.33 -0.11
N LEU A 499 -10.26 -1.62 -0.76
CA LEU A 499 -9.37 -0.61 -1.34
C LEU A 499 -9.59 -0.39 -2.84
N ASN A 500 -10.66 -0.95 -3.41
CA ASN A 500 -10.95 -0.86 -4.84
C ASN A 500 -9.75 -1.31 -5.71
N MET A 501 -9.12 -2.44 -5.35
CA MET A 501 -7.99 -2.98 -6.11
C MET A 501 -8.46 -4.00 -7.14
N LYS A 502 -7.72 -4.13 -8.25
CA LYS A 502 -7.83 -5.23 -9.20
C LYS A 502 -6.56 -6.07 -9.13
N ILE A 503 -6.72 -7.37 -9.00
CA ILE A 503 -5.60 -8.30 -8.81
C ILE A 503 -5.54 -9.27 -9.98
N ILE A 504 -4.39 -9.35 -10.65
CA ILE A 504 -4.13 -10.32 -11.72
C ILE A 504 -3.04 -11.28 -11.22
N ILE A 505 -3.38 -12.54 -11.04
CA ILE A 505 -2.44 -13.57 -10.58
C ILE A 505 -2.04 -14.44 -11.76
N MET A 506 -0.73 -14.50 -12.03
CA MET A 506 -0.18 -15.24 -13.17
C MET A 506 0.71 -16.39 -12.74
N SER A 507 0.61 -17.50 -13.46
CA SER A 507 1.52 -18.63 -13.31
C SER A 507 1.50 -19.52 -14.57
N ALA A 508 2.55 -20.32 -14.73
CA ALA A 508 2.53 -21.47 -15.64
C ALA A 508 1.96 -22.74 -14.98
N THR A 509 1.94 -22.78 -13.66
CA THR A 509 1.42 -23.89 -12.85
C THR A 509 0.62 -23.29 -11.70
N LEU A 510 -0.57 -22.79 -12.05
CA LEU A 510 -1.41 -22.13 -11.06
C LEU A 510 -1.96 -23.17 -10.07
N PRO A 511 -1.70 -23.01 -8.77
CA PRO A 511 -2.41 -23.81 -7.78
C PRO A 511 -3.90 -23.49 -7.85
N LYS A 512 -4.77 -24.40 -7.43
CA LYS A 512 -6.22 -24.19 -7.37
C LYS A 512 -6.59 -23.16 -6.28
N LEU A 513 -6.12 -21.93 -6.46
CA LEU A 513 -6.35 -20.82 -5.53
C LEU A 513 -7.82 -20.40 -5.47
N ASP A 514 -8.56 -20.65 -6.54
CA ASP A 514 -10.02 -20.50 -6.61
C ASP A 514 -10.76 -21.30 -5.54
N MET A 515 -10.23 -22.47 -5.15
CA MET A 515 -10.78 -23.27 -4.07
C MET A 515 -10.52 -22.70 -2.67
N LEU A 516 -9.52 -21.81 -2.53
CA LEU A 516 -9.19 -21.12 -1.27
C LEU A 516 -10.00 -19.84 -1.11
N THR A 517 -10.66 -19.39 -2.17
CA THR A 517 -11.52 -18.22 -2.16
C THR A 517 -12.91 -18.66 -1.68
N GLY A 518 -13.46 -17.99 -0.69
CA GLY A 518 -14.83 -18.23 -0.26
C GLY A 518 -15.84 -18.00 -1.41
N ASN A 519 -16.97 -18.65 -1.39
CA ASN A 519 -18.02 -18.61 -2.44
C ASN A 519 -18.63 -17.20 -2.71
N HIS A 520 -18.10 -16.14 -2.14
CA HIS A 520 -18.69 -14.80 -2.15
C HIS A 520 -18.03 -13.82 -3.14
N GLU A 521 -16.93 -14.21 -3.80
CA GLU A 521 -16.24 -13.30 -4.70
C GLU A 521 -16.19 -13.82 -6.14
N LYS A 522 -16.46 -12.91 -7.07
CA LYS A 522 -16.34 -13.20 -8.50
C LYS A 522 -14.86 -13.24 -8.87
N VAL A 523 -14.34 -14.44 -9.04
CA VAL A 523 -13.02 -14.72 -9.59
C VAL A 523 -13.17 -15.07 -11.06
N VAL A 524 -12.29 -14.57 -11.91
CA VAL A 524 -12.32 -14.84 -13.35
C VAL A 524 -11.04 -15.50 -13.83
N ASN A 525 -11.16 -16.57 -14.63
CA ASN A 525 -10.04 -17.16 -15.35
C ASN A 525 -9.91 -16.48 -16.71
N LEU A 526 -8.85 -15.71 -16.93
CA LEU A 526 -8.63 -14.95 -18.18
C LEU A 526 -8.43 -15.86 -19.40
N ILE A 527 -7.97 -17.08 -19.17
CA ILE A 527 -7.90 -18.15 -20.17
C ILE A 527 -8.88 -19.23 -19.72
N GLU A 528 -9.95 -19.41 -20.47
CA GLU A 528 -11.05 -20.30 -20.10
C GLU A 528 -10.61 -21.76 -20.01
N ASN A 529 -9.82 -22.21 -20.98
CA ASN A 529 -9.29 -23.57 -21.03
C ASN A 529 -7.77 -23.58 -21.25
N PRO A 530 -6.96 -23.39 -20.19
CA PRO A 530 -5.50 -23.36 -20.30
C PRO A 530 -4.92 -24.70 -20.77
N GLU A 531 -5.56 -25.84 -20.45
CA GLU A 531 -5.10 -27.17 -20.85
C GLU A 531 -5.01 -27.31 -22.39
N LYS A 532 -5.91 -26.70 -23.14
CA LYS A 532 -5.87 -26.62 -24.60
C LYS A 532 -4.52 -26.11 -25.11
N TYR A 533 -3.96 -25.10 -24.45
CA TYR A 533 -2.68 -24.52 -24.82
C TYR A 533 -1.51 -25.37 -24.33
N PHE A 534 -1.60 -25.96 -23.14
CA PHE A 534 -0.54 -26.87 -22.62
C PHE A 534 -0.39 -28.12 -23.50
N GLN A 535 -1.47 -28.65 -24.04
CA GLN A 535 -1.44 -29.85 -24.88
C GLN A 535 -1.04 -29.57 -26.34
N ASP A 536 -1.02 -28.30 -26.79
CA ASP A 536 -0.59 -27.97 -28.15
C ASP A 536 0.87 -28.34 -28.38
N ALA A 537 1.17 -28.95 -29.53
CA ALA A 537 2.49 -29.44 -29.85
C ALA A 537 3.60 -28.38 -29.83
N ARG A 538 3.23 -27.09 -30.06
CA ARG A 538 4.15 -25.95 -30.02
C ARG A 538 4.67 -25.66 -28.59
N PHE A 539 3.93 -26.09 -27.55
CA PHE A 539 4.36 -26.01 -26.16
C PHE A 539 4.78 -27.37 -25.61
N LYS A 540 4.01 -28.42 -25.81
CA LYS A 540 4.22 -29.75 -25.24
C LYS A 540 5.53 -30.42 -25.69
N LYS A 541 5.93 -30.26 -26.95
CA LYS A 541 7.13 -30.89 -27.52
C LYS A 541 8.45 -30.14 -27.23
N ARG A 542 8.41 -29.12 -26.40
CA ARG A 542 9.62 -28.31 -26.09
C ARG A 542 10.51 -28.96 -25.04
N VAL A 543 9.99 -29.88 -24.26
CA VAL A 543 10.70 -30.58 -23.18
C VAL A 543 10.57 -32.07 -23.39
N ALA A 544 11.70 -32.77 -23.32
CA ALA A 544 11.77 -34.22 -23.19
C ALA A 544 12.38 -34.56 -21.85
N LEU A 545 11.71 -35.38 -21.08
CA LEU A 545 12.20 -35.85 -19.78
C LEU A 545 13.03 -37.10 -19.99
N SER A 546 14.22 -37.15 -19.37
CA SER A 546 15.06 -38.34 -19.26
C SER A 546 15.31 -38.66 -17.79
N TYR A 547 15.15 -39.91 -17.45
CA TYR A 547 15.30 -40.42 -16.08
C TYR A 547 16.52 -41.38 -15.99
N GLU A 548 17.47 -41.28 -16.94
CA GLU A 548 18.62 -42.19 -17.05
C GLU A 548 19.48 -42.22 -15.78
N LEU A 549 19.52 -41.13 -15.04
CA LEU A 549 20.27 -40.99 -13.79
C LEU A 549 19.43 -41.13 -12.53
N LEU A 550 18.16 -41.48 -12.67
CA LEU A 550 17.26 -41.66 -11.52
C LEU A 550 17.16 -43.14 -11.18
N TYR A 551 17.76 -43.54 -10.08
CA TYR A 551 17.73 -44.91 -9.60
C TYR A 551 16.71 -45.05 -8.44
N PRO A 552 15.84 -46.09 -8.48
CA PRO A 552 14.84 -46.25 -7.42
C PRO A 552 15.43 -46.51 -6.02
N ASP A 553 16.56 -47.25 -5.98
CA ASP A 553 17.13 -47.82 -4.75
C ASP A 553 18.49 -47.21 -4.34
N LYS A 554 19.05 -46.31 -5.12
CA LYS A 554 20.32 -45.65 -4.79
C LYS A 554 20.36 -44.19 -5.25
N LYS A 555 21.17 -43.39 -4.59
CA LYS A 555 21.47 -42.02 -5.05
C LYS A 555 22.45 -42.08 -6.23
N THR A 556 22.26 -41.20 -7.23
CA THR A 556 23.24 -40.98 -8.31
C THR A 556 24.54 -40.47 -7.71
N GLU A 557 25.65 -41.11 -8.02
CA GLU A 557 26.97 -40.66 -7.59
C GLU A 557 27.40 -39.42 -8.41
N ILE A 558 28.18 -38.55 -7.79
CA ILE A 558 28.58 -37.28 -8.41
C ILE A 558 29.44 -37.51 -9.64
N GLU A 559 30.18 -38.60 -9.65
CA GLU A 559 31.04 -39.08 -10.75
C GLU A 559 30.18 -39.56 -11.95
N GLU A 560 29.06 -40.24 -11.70
CA GLU A 560 28.09 -40.63 -12.74
C GLU A 560 27.47 -39.38 -13.40
N LEU A 561 27.09 -38.41 -12.59
CA LEU A 561 26.56 -37.14 -13.05
C LEU A 561 27.61 -36.38 -13.89
N TYR A 562 28.86 -36.35 -13.42
CA TYR A 562 29.98 -35.72 -14.12
C TYR A 562 30.20 -36.34 -15.49
N ALA A 563 30.29 -37.69 -15.58
CA ALA A 563 30.44 -38.40 -16.83
C ALA A 563 29.29 -38.14 -17.81
N HIS A 564 28.05 -38.11 -17.32
CA HIS A 564 26.88 -37.78 -18.13
C HIS A 564 26.98 -36.36 -18.70
N VAL A 565 27.29 -35.37 -17.86
CA VAL A 565 27.45 -33.96 -18.27
C VAL A 565 28.49 -33.81 -19.35
N LEU A 566 29.67 -34.42 -19.18
CA LEU A 566 30.71 -34.41 -20.19
C LEU A 566 30.25 -35.03 -21.52
N GLY A 567 29.53 -36.15 -21.45
CA GLY A 567 29.00 -36.80 -22.65
C GLY A 567 27.95 -35.94 -23.40
N GLN A 568 27.18 -35.15 -22.69
CA GLN A 568 26.22 -34.20 -23.32
C GLN A 568 26.96 -32.97 -23.88
N ALA A 569 27.97 -32.45 -23.17
CA ALA A 569 28.79 -31.34 -23.63
C ALA A 569 29.54 -31.68 -24.94
N GLN A 570 30.10 -32.88 -25.04
CA GLN A 570 30.76 -33.38 -26.27
C GLN A 570 29.79 -33.43 -27.48
N LYS A 571 28.50 -33.56 -27.24
CA LYS A 571 27.45 -33.47 -28.28
C LYS A 571 27.08 -32.03 -28.62
N GLY A 572 27.81 -31.03 -28.12
CA GLY A 572 27.54 -29.59 -28.34
C GLY A 572 26.30 -29.03 -27.63
N LYS A 573 25.80 -29.71 -26.61
CA LYS A 573 24.64 -29.24 -25.87
C LYS A 573 25.02 -28.17 -24.84
N LYS A 574 24.18 -27.14 -24.69
CA LYS A 574 24.23 -26.22 -23.55
C LYS A 574 23.56 -26.88 -22.36
N ILE A 575 24.23 -26.90 -21.23
CA ILE A 575 23.81 -27.62 -20.02
C ILE A 575 23.63 -26.61 -18.89
N LEU A 576 22.43 -26.60 -18.26
CA LEU A 576 22.17 -25.91 -17.02
C LEU A 576 21.99 -26.98 -15.93
N MET A 577 22.71 -26.84 -14.82
CA MET A 577 22.58 -27.73 -13.68
C MET A 577 22.09 -26.98 -12.46
N GLU A 578 21.11 -27.55 -11.80
CA GLU A 578 20.56 -27.04 -10.55
C GLU A 578 20.92 -27.98 -9.40
N PHE A 579 21.44 -27.44 -8.31
CA PHE A 579 21.78 -28.17 -7.10
C PHE A 579 20.98 -27.65 -5.92
N ILE A 580 20.58 -28.53 -5.02
CA ILE A 580 19.82 -28.19 -3.81
C ILE A 580 20.66 -27.34 -2.84
N THR A 581 21.99 -27.55 -2.81
CA THR A 581 22.89 -26.80 -1.92
C THR A 581 24.01 -26.11 -2.69
N LYS A 582 24.42 -24.93 -2.19
CA LYS A 582 25.57 -24.19 -2.72
C LYS A 582 26.86 -25.04 -2.71
N THR A 583 27.09 -25.77 -1.62
CA THR A 583 28.27 -26.64 -1.47
C THR A 583 28.34 -27.72 -2.55
N SER A 584 27.19 -28.32 -2.92
CA SER A 584 27.16 -29.32 -4.00
C SER A 584 27.46 -28.67 -5.36
N ALA A 585 26.95 -27.48 -5.60
CA ALA A 585 27.24 -26.74 -6.83
C ALA A 585 28.71 -26.37 -6.93
N GLU A 586 29.30 -25.84 -5.85
CA GLU A 586 30.74 -25.50 -5.78
C GLU A 586 31.62 -26.73 -6.00
N LYS A 587 31.31 -27.86 -5.33
CA LYS A 587 32.04 -29.10 -5.51
C LYS A 587 32.02 -29.54 -6.97
N PHE A 588 30.88 -29.53 -7.61
CA PHE A 588 30.74 -29.93 -9.01
C PHE A 588 31.43 -28.95 -9.95
N TYR A 589 31.38 -27.65 -9.68
CA TYR A 589 32.10 -26.63 -10.43
C TYR A 589 33.61 -26.87 -10.39
N HIS A 590 34.19 -27.16 -9.20
CA HIS A 590 35.62 -27.50 -9.08
C HIS A 590 36.00 -28.76 -9.86
N MET A 591 35.15 -29.79 -9.83
CA MET A 591 35.39 -31.00 -10.64
C MET A 591 35.49 -30.71 -12.15
N LEU A 592 34.64 -29.78 -12.64
CA LEU A 592 34.67 -29.38 -14.05
C LEU A 592 35.88 -28.52 -14.38
N THR A 593 36.26 -27.56 -13.53
CA THR A 593 37.36 -26.63 -13.76
C THR A 593 38.74 -27.28 -13.57
N GLU A 594 38.89 -28.16 -12.58
CA GLU A 594 40.15 -28.89 -12.31
C GLU A 594 40.42 -30.00 -13.31
N SER A 595 39.46 -30.36 -14.14
CA SER A 595 39.63 -31.37 -15.18
C SER A 595 40.58 -30.97 -16.31
N GLY A 596 41.00 -29.69 -16.36
CA GLY A 596 41.94 -29.18 -17.38
C GLY A 596 41.38 -29.16 -18.81
N ARG A 597 40.07 -29.23 -18.96
CA ARG A 597 39.40 -29.30 -20.27
C ARG A 597 39.14 -27.89 -20.80
N GLU A 598 40.02 -27.42 -21.68
CA GLU A 598 39.88 -26.11 -22.35
C GLU A 598 38.72 -26.05 -23.35
N ASP A 599 38.14 -27.20 -23.72
CA ASP A 599 37.01 -27.33 -24.65
C ASP A 599 35.64 -27.05 -23.98
N LEU A 600 35.61 -26.92 -22.66
CA LEU A 600 34.38 -26.57 -21.90
C LEU A 600 34.35 -25.08 -21.56
N GLN A 601 33.35 -24.36 -22.05
CA GLN A 601 32.99 -23.04 -21.53
C GLN A 601 32.10 -23.24 -20.32
N ILE A 602 32.64 -23.06 -19.13
CA ILE A 602 31.98 -23.23 -17.86
C ILE A 602 31.58 -21.86 -17.30
#